data_301bcd74445c96c5fd85af16dc07eb87
#
_entry.id   301bcd74445c96c5fd85af16dc07eb87
#
_cell.length_a   1.000
_cell.length_b   1.000
_cell.length_c   1.000
_cell.angle_alpha   90.00
_cell.angle_beta   90.00
_cell.angle_gamma   90.00
#
_symmetry.space_group_name_H-M   'P 1'
#
loop_
_entity.id
_entity.type
_entity.pdbx_description
1 polymer ?
#
loop_
_entity_poly.entity_id
_entity_poly.type
_entity_poly.pdbx_seq_one_letter_code
_entity_poly.pdbx_strand_id
1 'polypeptide(L)'
;MSIVYVDNENMPYHKYGDVLEKHLSKTPILQYKIFAGIREIAKLDEITRLKHRFIVCPRPITRDKNSADITLVIEVMKDLFKNPAVNTFIICSNDSDFIPICKEIHEAGKKCWLVIDSYNNANELLDKIYDKVIDLDTERNNQEKAAEILKKKQEEEVVAAVDKYKKEVQGQLLVLLNAFVISNPQYKKDKEKINISRFESILLGAMINWRLYEKYYKDFLVKYLPPSYSIQGQYIIPV
;
A
#
# COMPACT_ATOMS: atom_id res chain seq x y z
N MET A 1 10.28 -9.07 24.88
CA MET A 1 10.99 -8.70 23.66
C MET A 1 11.21 -9.92 22.78
N SER A 2 11.41 -9.73 21.47
CA SER A 2 11.58 -10.81 20.51
C SER A 2 12.87 -10.65 19.70
N ILE A 3 13.47 -11.75 19.25
CA ILE A 3 14.56 -11.74 18.27
C ILE A 3 14.08 -12.54 17.06
N VAL A 4 14.39 -12.03 15.86
CA VAL A 4 14.08 -12.66 14.59
C VAL A 4 15.34 -13.28 14.00
N TYR A 5 15.29 -14.54 13.64
CA TYR A 5 16.37 -15.32 13.04
C TYR A 5 15.96 -15.70 11.63
N VAL A 6 16.62 -15.13 10.62
CA VAL A 6 16.29 -15.33 9.21
C VAL A 6 17.31 -16.24 8.56
N ASP A 7 16.88 -17.43 8.18
CA ASP A 7 17.61 -18.29 7.29
C ASP A 7 17.48 -17.78 5.84
N ASN A 8 18.46 -17.00 5.40
CA ASN A 8 18.40 -16.32 4.11
C ASN A 8 18.63 -17.26 2.91
N GLU A 9 19.10 -18.50 3.14
CA GLU A 9 19.22 -19.50 2.07
C GLU A 9 17.83 -20.06 1.70
N ASN A 10 16.98 -20.34 2.69
CA ASN A 10 15.62 -20.86 2.51
C ASN A 10 14.56 -19.77 2.40
N MET A 11 14.76 -18.63 3.07
CA MET A 11 13.88 -17.46 3.02
C MET A 11 14.65 -16.19 2.70
N PRO A 12 14.90 -15.87 1.42
CA PRO A 12 15.68 -14.73 1.02
C PRO A 12 15.10 -13.40 1.51
N TYR A 13 15.87 -12.67 2.34
CA TYR A 13 15.42 -11.44 2.98
C TYR A 13 15.07 -10.35 1.96
N HIS A 14 15.77 -10.27 0.83
CA HIS A 14 15.45 -9.32 -0.24
C HIS A 14 14.06 -9.54 -0.87
N LYS A 15 13.49 -10.74 -0.72
CA LYS A 15 12.15 -11.08 -1.23
C LYS A 15 11.04 -10.87 -0.20
N TYR A 16 11.33 -11.21 1.06
CA TYR A 16 10.32 -11.28 2.11
C TYR A 16 10.49 -10.25 3.23
N GLY A 17 11.61 -9.53 3.29
CA GLY A 17 11.95 -8.64 4.39
C GLY A 17 10.90 -7.58 4.67
N ASP A 18 10.42 -6.88 3.64
CA ASP A 18 9.42 -5.81 3.78
C ASP A 18 8.09 -6.33 4.35
N VAL A 19 7.63 -7.49 3.85
CA VAL A 19 6.39 -8.12 4.32
C VAL A 19 6.54 -8.59 5.77
N LEU A 20 7.68 -9.21 6.09
CA LEU A 20 8.03 -9.67 7.42
C LEU A 20 8.08 -8.51 8.42
N GLU A 21 8.80 -7.44 8.12
CA GLU A 21 8.92 -6.27 8.99
C GLU A 21 7.56 -5.59 9.19
N LYS A 22 6.78 -5.46 8.14
CA LYS A 22 5.44 -4.87 8.21
C LYS A 22 4.51 -5.72 9.07
N HIS A 23 4.52 -7.05 8.91
CA HIS A 23 3.73 -7.96 9.74
C HIS A 23 4.14 -7.87 11.21
N LEU A 24 5.44 -7.82 11.48
CA LEU A 24 5.99 -7.74 12.84
C LEU A 24 6.06 -6.32 13.41
N SER A 25 5.57 -5.29 12.72
CA SER A 25 5.67 -3.88 13.12
C SER A 25 5.10 -3.55 14.51
N LYS A 26 4.13 -4.34 14.97
CA LYS A 26 3.53 -4.21 16.32
C LYS A 26 4.19 -5.12 17.38
N THR A 27 5.13 -5.95 16.97
CA THR A 27 5.86 -6.86 17.86
C THR A 27 7.12 -6.15 18.35
N PRO A 28 7.41 -6.11 19.66
CA PRO A 28 8.61 -5.48 20.18
C PRO A 28 9.86 -6.32 19.82
N ILE A 29 10.47 -6.03 18.69
CA ILE A 29 11.66 -6.70 18.18
C ILE A 29 12.91 -6.03 18.74
N LEU A 30 13.78 -6.81 19.36
CA LEU A 30 15.09 -6.37 19.83
C LEU A 30 16.10 -6.33 18.68
N GLN A 31 16.13 -7.37 17.85
CA GLN A 31 17.07 -7.50 16.76
C GLN A 31 16.59 -8.48 15.69
N TYR A 32 16.96 -8.19 14.45
CA TYR A 32 16.96 -9.15 13.35
C TYR A 32 18.37 -9.70 13.16
N LYS A 33 18.53 -11.02 13.13
CA LYS A 33 19.76 -11.75 12.83
C LYS A 33 19.57 -12.50 11.51
N ILE A 34 20.28 -12.09 10.48
CA ILE A 34 20.14 -12.64 9.13
C ILE A 34 21.36 -13.50 8.82
N PHE A 35 21.13 -14.78 8.61
CA PHE A 35 22.16 -15.79 8.33
C PHE A 35 22.33 -15.94 6.83
N ALA A 36 23.45 -15.51 6.31
CA ALA A 36 23.69 -15.45 4.87
C ALA A 36 25.16 -15.63 4.52
N GLY A 37 25.42 -16.13 3.33
CA GLY A 37 26.76 -16.09 2.76
C GLY A 37 27.17 -14.64 2.38
N ILE A 38 28.47 -14.39 2.29
CA ILE A 38 28.98 -13.04 1.99
C ILE A 38 28.49 -12.50 0.63
N ARG A 39 28.22 -13.38 -0.33
CA ARG A 39 27.71 -12.99 -1.66
C ARG A 39 26.25 -12.56 -1.63
N GLU A 40 25.45 -13.18 -0.77
CA GLU A 40 24.05 -12.82 -0.55
C GLU A 40 23.95 -11.46 0.16
N ILE A 41 24.79 -11.23 1.18
CA ILE A 41 24.86 -9.96 1.91
C ILE A 41 25.26 -8.81 0.97
N ALA A 42 26.19 -9.06 0.05
CA ALA A 42 26.66 -8.05 -0.91
C ALA A 42 25.57 -7.60 -1.91
N LYS A 43 24.51 -8.38 -2.09
CA LYS A 43 23.36 -8.03 -2.96
C LYS A 43 22.32 -7.14 -2.28
N LEU A 44 22.37 -7.00 -0.97
CA LEU A 44 21.44 -6.18 -0.21
C LEU A 44 21.84 -4.71 -0.29
N ASP A 45 20.86 -3.83 -0.25
CA ASP A 45 21.11 -2.39 -0.18
C ASP A 45 21.81 -1.99 1.13
N GLU A 46 22.40 -0.81 1.13
CA GLU A 46 23.18 -0.33 2.26
C GLU A 46 22.33 -0.10 3.51
N ILE A 47 21.10 0.41 3.34
CA ILE A 47 20.18 0.68 4.45
C ILE A 47 19.83 -0.61 5.17
N THR A 48 19.48 -1.66 4.42
CA THR A 48 19.19 -2.98 4.97
C THR A 48 20.40 -3.54 5.72
N ARG A 49 21.63 -3.38 5.19
CA ARG A 49 22.85 -3.83 5.84
C ARG A 49 23.15 -3.10 7.13
N LEU A 50 22.81 -1.82 7.23
CA LEU A 50 22.99 -1.03 8.45
C LEU A 50 21.92 -1.28 9.50
N LYS A 51 20.70 -1.62 9.07
CA LYS A 51 19.54 -1.81 9.94
C LYS A 51 19.58 -3.13 10.72
N HIS A 52 20.16 -4.19 10.13
CA HIS A 52 20.12 -5.54 10.67
C HIS A 52 21.50 -6.11 10.96
N ARG A 53 21.53 -7.10 11.88
CA ARG A 53 22.74 -7.85 12.16
C ARG A 53 22.86 -9.02 11.20
N PHE A 54 23.87 -8.96 10.33
CA PHE A 54 24.22 -10.08 9.45
C PHE A 54 25.23 -10.99 10.10
N ILE A 55 24.96 -12.30 10.01
CA ILE A 55 25.85 -13.34 10.47
C ILE A 55 26.35 -14.07 9.23
N VAL A 56 27.63 -13.88 8.94
CA VAL A 56 28.25 -14.51 7.78
C VAL A 56 28.41 -15.99 8.05
N CYS A 57 27.73 -16.82 7.26
CA CYS A 57 27.85 -18.25 7.31
C CYS A 57 29.00 -18.69 6.38
N PRO A 58 30.03 -19.35 6.91
CA PRO A 58 31.12 -19.84 6.09
C PRO A 58 30.59 -20.88 5.11
N ARG A 59 30.99 -20.79 3.85
CA ARG A 59 30.73 -21.88 2.89
C ARG A 59 31.64 -23.04 3.22
N PRO A 60 31.13 -24.23 3.47
CA PRO A 60 31.95 -25.40 3.62
C PRO A 60 32.70 -25.68 2.31
N ILE A 61 33.91 -26.21 2.41
CA ILE A 61 34.75 -26.63 1.26
C ILE A 61 34.07 -27.77 0.51
N THR A 62 33.29 -28.57 1.20
CA THR A 62 32.42 -29.64 0.67
C THR A 62 31.03 -29.08 0.42
N ARG A 63 30.29 -29.68 -0.53
CA ARG A 63 28.93 -29.22 -0.96
C ARG A 63 27.81 -29.39 0.07
N ASP A 64 28.14 -29.84 1.30
CA ASP A 64 27.16 -30.07 2.35
C ASP A 64 26.70 -28.72 2.96
N LYS A 65 25.41 -28.44 2.80
CA LYS A 65 24.79 -27.13 2.94
C LYS A 65 24.49 -26.63 4.37
N ASN A 66 24.75 -27.41 5.40
CA ASN A 66 24.19 -27.20 6.75
C ASN A 66 24.94 -26.20 7.63
N SER A 67 25.87 -25.39 7.10
CA SER A 67 26.62 -24.46 7.95
C SER A 67 25.79 -23.24 8.43
N ALA A 68 24.83 -22.81 7.63
CA ALA A 68 23.91 -21.72 8.00
C ALA A 68 22.97 -22.18 9.12
N ASP A 69 22.40 -23.37 8.99
CA ASP A 69 21.46 -23.95 9.95
C ASP A 69 22.13 -24.17 11.31
N ILE A 70 23.31 -24.77 11.32
CA ILE A 70 24.10 -24.98 12.55
C ILE A 70 24.45 -23.62 13.19
N THR A 71 24.84 -22.63 12.39
CA THR A 71 25.18 -21.30 12.91
C THR A 71 23.94 -20.61 13.50
N LEU A 72 22.77 -20.74 12.85
CA LEU A 72 21.50 -20.23 13.35
C LEU A 72 21.16 -20.85 14.69
N VAL A 73 21.18 -22.18 14.78
CA VAL A 73 20.89 -22.92 16.01
C VAL A 73 21.82 -22.48 17.15
N ILE A 74 23.12 -22.36 16.89
CA ILE A 74 24.10 -21.88 17.88
C ILE A 74 23.74 -20.46 18.37
N GLU A 75 23.37 -19.56 17.48
CA GLU A 75 23.00 -18.19 17.86
C GLU A 75 21.69 -18.14 18.64
N VAL A 76 20.69 -18.95 18.27
CA VAL A 76 19.45 -19.09 19.05
C VAL A 76 19.76 -19.58 20.46
N MET A 77 20.57 -20.62 20.61
CA MET A 77 20.98 -21.17 21.91
C MET A 77 21.75 -20.11 22.74
N LYS A 78 22.67 -19.38 22.13
CA LYS A 78 23.40 -18.31 22.83
C LYS A 78 22.44 -17.26 23.39
N ASP A 79 21.45 -16.84 22.59
CA ASP A 79 20.49 -15.83 23.03
C ASP A 79 19.54 -16.38 24.10
N LEU A 80 19.15 -17.64 24.00
CA LEU A 80 18.31 -18.32 24.98
C LEU A 80 18.94 -18.28 26.39
N PHE A 81 20.25 -18.48 26.47
CA PHE A 81 20.98 -18.47 27.74
C PHE A 81 21.46 -17.10 28.19
N LYS A 82 21.77 -16.19 27.25
CA LYS A 82 22.40 -14.90 27.57
C LYS A 82 21.43 -13.72 27.68
N ASN A 83 20.23 -13.85 27.09
CA ASN A 83 19.26 -12.78 26.97
C ASN A 83 17.95 -13.10 27.70
N PRO A 84 17.90 -13.06 29.03
CA PRO A 84 16.70 -13.42 29.80
C PRO A 84 15.47 -12.55 29.48
N ALA A 85 15.68 -11.31 29.00
CA ALA A 85 14.63 -10.38 28.60
C ALA A 85 13.92 -10.78 27.29
N VAL A 86 14.49 -11.71 26.51
CA VAL A 86 13.88 -12.23 25.29
C VAL A 86 12.88 -13.31 25.68
N ASN A 87 11.63 -13.11 25.29
CA ASN A 87 10.53 -14.02 25.60
C ASN A 87 10.00 -14.75 24.35
N THR A 88 10.32 -14.24 23.16
CA THR A 88 9.85 -14.83 21.90
C THR A 88 11.00 -14.93 20.90
N PHE A 89 11.18 -16.10 20.38
CA PHE A 89 12.16 -16.44 19.34
C PHE A 89 11.39 -16.66 18.04
N ILE A 90 11.70 -15.93 16.99
CA ILE A 90 10.99 -15.96 15.70
C ILE A 90 11.95 -16.53 14.67
N ILE A 91 11.70 -17.73 14.20
CA ILE A 91 12.51 -18.44 13.22
C ILE A 91 11.87 -18.28 11.84
N CYS A 92 12.60 -17.77 10.87
CA CYS A 92 12.15 -17.58 9.50
C CYS A 92 12.87 -18.57 8.59
N SER A 93 12.25 -19.71 8.32
CA SER A 93 12.75 -20.77 7.44
C SER A 93 11.64 -21.72 7.04
N ASN A 94 11.75 -22.31 5.85
CA ASN A 94 10.88 -23.40 5.40
C ASN A 94 11.42 -24.80 5.80
N ASP A 95 12.55 -24.84 6.50
CA ASP A 95 13.18 -26.09 6.87
C ASP A 95 12.64 -26.62 8.19
N SER A 96 12.19 -27.88 8.17
CA SER A 96 11.71 -28.60 9.36
C SER A 96 12.82 -28.96 10.35
N ASP A 97 14.09 -28.85 9.95
CA ASP A 97 15.23 -29.21 10.80
C ASP A 97 15.37 -28.27 12.02
N PHE A 98 14.63 -27.16 12.04
CA PHE A 98 14.55 -26.26 13.20
C PHE A 98 13.51 -26.68 14.27
N ILE A 99 12.73 -27.73 14.07
CA ILE A 99 11.78 -28.24 15.08
C ILE A 99 12.48 -28.56 16.43
N PRO A 100 13.65 -29.21 16.48
CA PRO A 100 14.32 -29.50 17.75
C PRO A 100 14.64 -28.26 18.58
N ILE A 101 15.05 -27.15 17.94
CA ILE A 101 15.34 -25.92 18.67
C ILE A 101 14.09 -25.25 19.26
N CYS A 102 12.93 -25.43 18.62
CA CYS A 102 11.64 -24.97 19.18
C CYS A 102 11.36 -25.65 20.52
N LYS A 103 11.63 -26.96 20.63
CA LYS A 103 11.47 -27.70 21.88
C LYS A 103 12.36 -27.13 23.00
N GLU A 104 13.64 -26.85 22.73
CA GLU A 104 14.56 -26.26 23.71
C GLU A 104 14.10 -24.88 24.18
N ILE A 105 13.54 -24.06 23.26
CA ILE A 105 12.96 -22.77 23.58
C ILE A 105 11.77 -22.92 24.52
N HIS A 106 10.89 -23.88 24.27
CA HIS A 106 9.72 -24.17 25.12
C HIS A 106 10.15 -24.71 26.51
N GLU A 107 11.16 -25.59 26.57
CA GLU A 107 11.70 -26.10 27.83
C GLU A 107 12.29 -24.98 28.70
N ALA A 108 12.81 -23.92 28.07
CA ALA A 108 13.25 -22.70 28.75
C ALA A 108 12.10 -21.74 29.13
N GLY A 109 10.83 -22.12 28.92
CA GLY A 109 9.66 -21.31 29.24
C GLY A 109 9.46 -20.11 28.31
N LYS A 110 10.03 -20.14 27.11
CA LYS A 110 9.93 -19.10 26.09
C LYS A 110 8.99 -19.50 24.95
N LYS A 111 8.62 -18.53 24.10
CA LYS A 111 7.78 -18.74 22.92
C LYS A 111 8.61 -18.89 21.67
N CYS A 112 8.21 -19.80 20.80
CA CYS A 112 8.81 -20.02 19.49
C CYS A 112 7.78 -19.78 18.40
N TRP A 113 8.03 -18.78 17.53
CA TRP A 113 7.21 -18.53 16.34
C TRP A 113 7.98 -19.02 15.10
N LEU A 114 7.23 -19.53 14.13
CA LEU A 114 7.75 -19.87 12.81
C LEU A 114 7.21 -18.91 11.77
N VAL A 115 8.06 -18.46 10.87
CA VAL A 115 7.68 -17.73 9.66
C VAL A 115 8.09 -18.56 8.46
N ILE A 116 7.16 -18.79 7.56
CA ILE A 116 7.34 -19.55 6.31
C ILE A 116 6.95 -18.68 5.12
N ASP A 117 7.42 -19.00 3.93
CA ASP A 117 7.04 -18.28 2.71
C ASP A 117 5.63 -18.65 2.24
N SER A 118 5.25 -19.92 2.32
CA SER A 118 3.90 -20.38 1.97
C SER A 118 3.45 -21.58 2.78
N TYR A 119 2.19 -21.55 3.20
CA TYR A 119 1.56 -22.64 3.93
C TYR A 119 0.97 -23.69 2.96
N ASN A 120 1.25 -24.93 3.21
CA ASN A 120 0.64 -26.05 2.49
C ASN A 120 0.10 -27.10 3.47
N ASN A 121 -0.69 -28.08 2.99
CA ASN A 121 -1.33 -29.09 3.83
C ASN A 121 -0.34 -29.94 4.67
N ALA A 122 0.94 -30.01 4.27
CA ALA A 122 1.98 -30.70 5.04
C ALA A 122 2.37 -29.91 6.31
N ASN A 123 2.00 -28.64 6.40
CA ASN A 123 2.38 -27.75 7.49
C ASN A 123 1.35 -27.73 8.66
N GLU A 124 0.24 -28.48 8.59
CA GLU A 124 -0.77 -28.53 9.67
C GLU A 124 -0.21 -28.98 11.03
N LEU A 125 0.88 -29.75 11.03
CA LEU A 125 1.56 -30.17 12.26
C LEU A 125 2.35 -29.01 12.90
N LEU A 126 2.77 -28.02 12.13
CA LEU A 126 3.57 -26.89 12.61
C LEU A 126 2.79 -26.03 13.62
N ASP A 127 1.47 -25.87 13.42
CA ASP A 127 0.60 -25.14 14.36
C ASP A 127 0.48 -25.81 15.74
N LYS A 128 0.85 -27.09 15.83
CA LYS A 128 0.88 -27.84 17.11
C LYS A 128 2.25 -27.76 17.78
N ILE A 129 3.29 -27.39 17.03
CA ILE A 129 4.68 -27.36 17.49
C ILE A 129 5.08 -25.93 17.89
N TYR A 130 4.70 -24.94 17.09
CA TYR A 130 5.06 -23.55 17.30
C TYR A 130 3.89 -22.77 17.94
N ASP A 131 4.19 -21.80 18.80
CA ASP A 131 3.16 -20.94 19.39
C ASP A 131 2.41 -20.10 18.35
N LYS A 132 3.05 -19.83 17.21
CA LYS A 132 2.46 -19.12 16.08
C LYS A 132 3.21 -19.48 14.79
N VAL A 133 2.45 -19.73 13.73
CA VAL A 133 2.98 -19.85 12.37
C VAL A 133 2.49 -18.66 11.55
N ILE A 134 3.39 -18.04 10.77
CA ILE A 134 3.11 -16.87 9.93
C ILE A 134 3.45 -17.25 8.49
N ASP A 135 2.47 -17.16 7.60
CA ASP A 135 2.61 -17.41 6.16
C ASP A 135 2.75 -16.06 5.44
N LEU A 136 3.93 -15.78 4.91
CA LEU A 136 4.22 -14.48 4.27
C LEU A 136 3.56 -14.31 2.91
N ASP A 137 3.31 -15.37 2.14
CA ASP A 137 2.61 -15.25 0.87
C ASP A 137 1.13 -14.91 1.09
N THR A 138 0.49 -15.52 2.08
CA THR A 138 -0.87 -15.13 2.50
C THR A 138 -0.91 -13.69 3.00
N GLU A 139 0.04 -13.28 3.83
CA GLU A 139 0.15 -11.91 4.33
C GLU A 139 0.35 -10.90 3.20
N ARG A 140 1.23 -11.20 2.23
CA ARG A 140 1.45 -10.35 1.04
C ARG A 140 0.17 -10.20 0.23
N ASN A 141 -0.52 -11.29 -0.09
CA ASN A 141 -1.77 -11.28 -0.83
C ASN A 141 -2.86 -10.47 -0.11
N ASN A 142 -2.95 -10.57 1.21
CA ASN A 142 -3.89 -9.79 2.01
C ASN A 142 -3.56 -8.29 1.97
N GLN A 143 -2.27 -7.93 2.02
CA GLN A 143 -1.82 -6.54 1.91
C GLN A 143 -2.12 -5.95 0.52
N GLU A 144 -1.86 -6.69 -0.55
CA GLU A 144 -2.15 -6.27 -1.93
C GLU A 144 -3.66 -6.04 -2.13
N LYS A 145 -4.51 -6.97 -1.65
CA LYS A 145 -5.97 -6.80 -1.69
C LYS A 145 -6.44 -5.59 -0.90
N ALA A 146 -5.90 -5.36 0.30
CA ALA A 146 -6.24 -4.20 1.12
C ALA A 146 -5.84 -2.89 0.44
N ALA A 147 -4.68 -2.83 -0.20
CA ALA A 147 -4.20 -1.67 -0.94
C ALA A 147 -5.09 -1.39 -2.17
N GLU A 148 -5.52 -2.43 -2.90
CA GLU A 148 -6.43 -2.28 -4.03
C GLU A 148 -7.81 -1.76 -3.63
N ILE A 149 -8.37 -2.27 -2.51
CA ILE A 149 -9.65 -1.77 -1.96
C ILE A 149 -9.53 -0.30 -1.58
N LEU A 150 -8.44 0.09 -0.91
CA LEU A 150 -8.21 1.48 -0.52
C LEU A 150 -8.09 2.40 -1.73
N LYS A 151 -7.38 1.96 -2.77
CA LYS A 151 -7.24 2.73 -4.01
C LYS A 151 -8.59 2.93 -4.70
N LYS A 152 -9.40 1.89 -4.83
CA LYS A 152 -10.77 1.99 -5.39
C LYS A 152 -11.64 2.96 -4.61
N LYS A 153 -11.59 2.89 -3.27
CA LYS A 153 -12.34 3.81 -2.41
C LYS A 153 -11.93 5.27 -2.61
N GLN A 154 -10.62 5.53 -2.73
CA GLN A 154 -10.11 6.89 -3.00
C GLN A 154 -10.56 7.38 -4.39
N GLU A 155 -10.54 6.52 -5.41
CA GLU A 155 -11.02 6.86 -6.75
C GLU A 155 -12.53 7.19 -6.74
N GLU A 156 -13.36 6.42 -6.02
CA GLU A 156 -14.78 6.68 -5.85
C GLU A 156 -15.04 8.01 -5.11
N GLU A 157 -14.30 8.31 -4.05
CA GLU A 157 -14.41 9.59 -3.33
C GLU A 157 -14.05 10.79 -4.22
N VAL A 158 -13.02 10.66 -5.07
CA VAL A 158 -12.63 11.71 -6.03
C VAL A 158 -13.74 11.92 -7.07
N VAL A 159 -14.28 10.83 -7.63
CA VAL A 159 -15.40 10.91 -8.60
C VAL A 159 -16.60 11.60 -7.97
N ALA A 160 -17.01 11.21 -6.76
CA ALA A 160 -18.13 11.82 -6.06
C ALA A 160 -17.91 13.32 -5.77
N ALA A 161 -16.69 13.71 -5.40
CA ALA A 161 -16.33 15.12 -5.20
C ALA A 161 -16.40 15.93 -6.51
N VAL A 162 -15.93 15.36 -7.62
CA VAL A 162 -16.00 15.99 -8.95
C VAL A 162 -17.46 16.17 -9.39
N ASP A 163 -18.31 15.17 -9.19
CA ASP A 163 -19.74 15.23 -9.55
C ASP A 163 -20.50 16.25 -8.71
N LYS A 164 -20.22 16.31 -7.40
CA LYS A 164 -20.79 17.35 -6.52
C LYS A 164 -20.42 18.74 -7.01
N TYR A 165 -19.17 18.95 -7.31
CA TYR A 165 -18.63 20.20 -7.78
C TYR A 165 -19.20 20.61 -9.14
N LYS A 166 -19.33 19.68 -10.08
CA LYS A 166 -19.99 19.89 -11.37
C LYS A 166 -21.43 20.37 -11.20
N LYS A 167 -22.22 19.77 -10.30
CA LYS A 167 -23.59 20.20 -10.00
C LYS A 167 -23.65 21.62 -9.44
N GLU A 168 -22.71 21.99 -8.59
CA GLU A 168 -22.63 23.32 -8.01
C GLU A 168 -22.34 24.39 -9.09
N VAL A 169 -21.39 24.15 -9.96
CA VAL A 169 -21.06 25.05 -11.10
C VAL A 169 -22.26 25.15 -12.05
N GLN A 170 -22.93 24.03 -12.36
CA GLN A 170 -24.12 24.04 -13.20
C GLN A 170 -25.25 24.87 -12.58
N GLY A 171 -25.44 24.79 -11.26
CA GLY A 171 -26.40 25.62 -10.53
C GLY A 171 -26.12 27.12 -10.65
N GLN A 172 -24.86 27.52 -10.49
CA GLN A 172 -24.44 28.92 -10.65
C GLN A 172 -24.64 29.42 -12.09
N LEU A 173 -24.29 28.60 -13.10
CA LEU A 173 -24.53 28.90 -14.50
C LEU A 173 -26.02 29.10 -14.80
N LEU A 174 -26.88 28.25 -14.26
CA LEU A 174 -28.35 28.37 -14.45
C LEU A 174 -28.90 29.67 -13.89
N VAL A 175 -28.47 30.07 -12.69
CA VAL A 175 -28.87 31.36 -12.09
C VAL A 175 -28.44 32.53 -12.96
N LEU A 176 -27.21 32.52 -13.46
CA LEU A 176 -26.70 33.60 -14.33
C LEU A 176 -27.41 33.67 -15.68
N LEU A 177 -27.68 32.53 -16.30
CA LEU A 177 -28.43 32.43 -17.56
C LEU A 177 -29.84 32.98 -17.40
N ASN A 178 -30.54 32.59 -16.34
CA ASN A 178 -31.89 33.12 -16.06
C ASN A 178 -31.88 34.61 -15.76
N ALA A 179 -30.94 35.12 -14.95
CA ALA A 179 -30.79 36.53 -14.67
C ALA A 179 -30.49 37.33 -15.95
N PHE A 180 -29.63 36.79 -16.83
CA PHE A 180 -29.34 37.42 -18.12
C PHE A 180 -30.57 37.55 -19.01
N VAL A 181 -31.38 36.48 -19.15
CA VAL A 181 -32.62 36.46 -19.93
C VAL A 181 -33.61 37.47 -19.36
N ILE A 182 -33.77 37.52 -18.03
CA ILE A 182 -34.71 38.48 -17.37
C ILE A 182 -34.27 39.91 -17.60
N SER A 183 -32.97 40.21 -17.49
CA SER A 183 -32.44 41.60 -17.62
C SER A 183 -32.35 42.08 -19.06
N ASN A 184 -32.53 41.22 -20.05
CA ASN A 184 -32.44 41.55 -21.47
C ASN A 184 -33.70 41.09 -22.24
N PRO A 185 -34.84 41.79 -22.12
CA PRO A 185 -36.10 41.37 -22.72
C PRO A 185 -36.07 41.19 -24.24
N GLN A 186 -35.13 41.82 -24.93
CA GLN A 186 -34.92 41.63 -26.36
C GLN A 186 -34.58 40.20 -26.76
N TYR A 187 -33.96 39.41 -25.87
CA TYR A 187 -33.67 38.00 -26.12
C TYR A 187 -34.92 37.12 -26.09
N LYS A 188 -36.00 37.56 -25.43
CA LYS A 188 -37.30 36.91 -25.50
C LYS A 188 -37.96 37.01 -26.88
N LYS A 189 -37.68 38.09 -27.63
CA LYS A 189 -38.22 38.25 -28.98
C LYS A 189 -37.52 37.42 -30.03
N ASP A 190 -36.21 37.15 -29.88
CA ASP A 190 -35.36 36.43 -30.84
C ASP A 190 -35.15 34.96 -30.50
N LYS A 191 -36.13 34.27 -29.90
CA LYS A 191 -36.06 32.87 -29.47
C LYS A 191 -34.86 32.57 -28.53
N GLU A 192 -34.65 33.46 -27.56
CA GLU A 192 -33.80 33.18 -26.38
C GLU A 192 -32.35 32.74 -26.67
N LYS A 193 -31.74 33.27 -27.74
CA LYS A 193 -30.36 32.94 -28.10
C LYS A 193 -29.34 33.85 -27.37
N ILE A 194 -28.47 33.26 -26.57
CA ILE A 194 -27.42 34.00 -25.86
C ILE A 194 -26.11 33.82 -26.61
N ASN A 195 -25.48 34.92 -27.05
CA ASN A 195 -24.18 34.85 -27.68
C ASN A 195 -23.10 34.38 -26.67
N ILE A 196 -22.34 33.34 -27.05
CA ILE A 196 -21.33 32.70 -26.19
C ILE A 196 -20.27 33.70 -25.70
N SER A 197 -19.77 34.61 -26.59
CA SER A 197 -18.73 35.58 -26.20
C SER A 197 -19.26 36.62 -25.21
N ARG A 198 -20.54 36.99 -25.35
CA ARG A 198 -21.18 37.93 -24.41
C ARG A 198 -21.41 37.26 -23.05
N PHE A 199 -21.76 36.00 -23.04
CA PHE A 199 -21.93 35.21 -21.81
C PHE A 199 -20.61 35.02 -21.06
N GLU A 200 -19.49 34.86 -21.77
CA GLU A 200 -18.15 34.82 -21.16
C GLU A 200 -17.87 36.10 -20.32
N SER A 201 -18.19 37.29 -20.87
CA SER A 201 -18.02 38.53 -20.15
C SER A 201 -18.87 38.59 -18.86
N ILE A 202 -20.07 38.02 -18.90
CA ILE A 202 -20.96 37.91 -17.73
C ILE A 202 -20.39 36.99 -16.66
N LEU A 203 -19.85 35.82 -17.05
CA LEU A 203 -19.20 34.90 -16.12
C LEU A 203 -18.01 35.55 -15.39
N LEU A 204 -17.19 36.30 -16.13
CA LEU A 204 -16.05 37.00 -15.56
C LEU A 204 -16.50 38.13 -14.61
N GLY A 205 -17.57 38.83 -14.94
CA GLY A 205 -18.18 39.84 -14.08
C GLY A 205 -18.79 39.25 -12.80
N ALA A 206 -19.27 38.00 -12.85
CA ALA A 206 -19.78 37.27 -11.71
C ALA A 206 -18.69 36.51 -10.92
N MET A 207 -17.41 36.80 -11.18
CA MET A 207 -16.24 36.14 -10.58
C MET A 207 -16.14 34.62 -10.88
N ILE A 208 -16.84 34.09 -11.85
CA ILE A 208 -16.71 32.72 -12.31
C ILE A 208 -15.57 32.67 -13.33
N ASN A 209 -14.40 32.27 -12.83
CA ASN A 209 -13.22 32.12 -13.69
C ASN A 209 -13.18 30.71 -14.30
N TRP A 210 -13.83 30.55 -15.45
CA TRP A 210 -13.89 29.29 -16.19
C TRP A 210 -12.50 28.74 -16.56
N ARG A 211 -11.45 29.57 -16.67
CA ARG A 211 -10.07 29.17 -16.97
C ARG A 211 -9.43 28.30 -15.88
N LEU A 212 -10.00 28.28 -14.69
CA LEU A 212 -9.58 27.36 -13.62
C LEU A 212 -10.06 25.92 -13.87
N TYR A 213 -10.99 25.72 -14.79
CA TYR A 213 -11.67 24.45 -15.02
C TYR A 213 -11.33 23.80 -16.34
N GLU A 214 -11.22 24.60 -17.41
CA GLU A 214 -10.96 24.09 -18.76
C GLU A 214 -10.02 25.03 -19.54
N LYS A 215 -9.26 24.44 -20.46
CA LYS A 215 -8.33 25.19 -21.32
C LYS A 215 -9.03 26.14 -22.29
N TYR A 216 -10.19 25.72 -22.79
CA TYR A 216 -11.00 26.48 -23.73
C TYR A 216 -12.40 26.74 -23.20
N TYR A 217 -12.91 27.93 -23.40
CA TYR A 217 -14.22 28.35 -22.92
C TYR A 217 -15.37 27.47 -23.45
N LYS A 218 -15.27 27.07 -24.72
CA LYS A 218 -16.27 26.19 -25.32
C LYS A 218 -16.34 24.82 -24.63
N ASP A 219 -15.19 24.27 -24.25
CA ASP A 219 -15.12 22.98 -23.55
C ASP A 219 -15.72 23.08 -22.14
N PHE A 220 -15.46 24.22 -21.47
CA PHE A 220 -16.10 24.54 -20.19
C PHE A 220 -17.64 24.54 -20.33
N LEU A 221 -18.19 25.25 -21.33
CA LEU A 221 -19.65 25.29 -21.56
C LEU A 221 -20.21 23.91 -21.87
N VAL A 222 -19.57 23.12 -22.74
CA VAL A 222 -20.02 21.76 -23.06
C VAL A 222 -20.09 20.87 -21.83
N LYS A 223 -19.14 21.01 -20.91
CA LYS A 223 -19.03 20.17 -19.72
C LYS A 223 -19.94 20.58 -18.56
N TYR A 224 -20.13 21.90 -18.39
CA TYR A 224 -20.77 22.46 -17.21
C TYR A 224 -22.12 23.16 -17.49
N LEU A 225 -22.52 23.31 -18.75
CA LEU A 225 -23.82 23.91 -19.08
C LEU A 225 -24.97 23.08 -18.49
N PRO A 226 -25.96 23.72 -17.84
CA PRO A 226 -27.12 22.99 -17.34
C PRO A 226 -27.86 22.22 -18.43
N PRO A 227 -28.43 21.04 -18.16
CA PRO A 227 -29.14 20.23 -19.16
C PRO A 227 -30.32 20.93 -19.85
N SER A 228 -30.88 21.99 -19.23
CA SER A 228 -31.93 22.84 -19.81
C SER A 228 -31.44 23.79 -20.90
N TYR A 229 -30.14 23.78 -21.20
CA TYR A 229 -29.54 24.61 -22.23
C TYR A 229 -28.63 23.79 -23.15
N SER A 230 -28.52 24.19 -24.41
CA SER A 230 -27.62 23.58 -25.39
C SER A 230 -26.86 24.64 -26.17
N ILE A 231 -25.77 24.22 -26.85
CA ILE A 231 -24.97 25.09 -27.69
C ILE A 231 -25.32 24.82 -29.15
N GLN A 232 -25.75 25.87 -29.85
CA GLN A 232 -25.96 25.82 -31.29
C GLN A 232 -25.14 26.91 -31.99
N GLY A 233 -24.07 26.52 -32.68
CA GLY A 233 -23.12 27.47 -33.29
C GLY A 233 -22.44 28.37 -32.27
N GLN A 234 -22.73 29.66 -32.33
CA GLN A 234 -22.22 30.70 -31.41
C GLN A 234 -23.23 31.10 -30.33
N TYR A 235 -24.26 30.30 -30.11
CA TYR A 235 -25.36 30.64 -29.22
C TYR A 235 -25.62 29.55 -28.19
N ILE A 236 -25.96 29.95 -26.97
CA ILE A 236 -26.56 29.11 -25.94
C ILE A 236 -28.09 29.29 -26.08
N ILE A 237 -28.77 28.17 -26.19
CA ILE A 237 -30.24 28.14 -26.35
C ILE A 237 -30.87 27.22 -25.30
N PRO A 238 -32.08 27.52 -24.80
CA PRO A 238 -32.81 26.59 -23.99
C PRO A 238 -33.20 25.34 -24.82
N VAL A 239 -33.23 24.18 -24.15
CA VAL A 239 -33.65 22.90 -24.73
C VAL A 239 -35.15 22.71 -24.62
#